data_c34731d81e904c768a4bff9529f86e8e
#
_entry.id   c34731d81e904c768a4bff9529f86e8e
#
_cell.length_a   1.000
_cell.length_b   1.000
_cell.length_c   1.000
_cell.angle_alpha   90.00
_cell.angle_beta   90.00
_cell.angle_gamma   90.00
#
_symmetry.space_group_name_H-M   'P 1'
#
loop_
_entity.id
_entity.type
_entity.pdbx_description
1 polymer ?
#
loop_
_entity_poly.entity_id
_entity_poly.type
_entity_poly.pdbx_seq_one_letter_code
_entity_poly.pdbx_strand_id
1 'polypeptide(L)'
;MSRTSFYSLLIFTTAFALFSFVNGAGGKRNKEQRTAYTIANVSSFIKKDNPYYIIIDKSDYELKVYDDEGWYATYPIVFGSKDLRDKMKEGDRLTPDGKFKIILKKIHPQWGPEMLLDYPNDVSVQRFNERKAKGILPKTAKIGGGIAIHATRPSEEWTVDNFYNWTDGCVSVKYTEMKDLYSYIPVGTPVTIQQ
;
A
#
# COMPACT_ATOMS: atom_id res chain seq x y z
N MET A 1 34.02 -6.92 -35.51
CA MET A 1 34.27 -7.87 -34.41
C MET A 1 32.89 -8.40 -33.98
N SER A 2 32.63 -9.63 -34.40
CA SER A 2 31.35 -10.35 -34.22
C SER A 2 31.30 -10.97 -32.81
N ARG A 3 30.20 -10.73 -32.06
CA ARG A 3 29.91 -11.51 -30.84
C ARG A 3 28.70 -12.41 -31.11
N THR A 4 29.02 -13.68 -31.19
CA THR A 4 28.09 -14.81 -31.34
C THR A 4 27.27 -15.01 -30.06
N SER A 5 25.95 -15.08 -30.26
CA SER A 5 24.94 -15.40 -29.23
C SER A 5 24.90 -16.92 -29.03
N PHE A 6 25.09 -17.39 -27.80
CA PHE A 6 24.84 -18.78 -27.41
C PHE A 6 23.40 -18.94 -26.94
N TYR A 7 22.59 -19.63 -27.75
CA TYR A 7 21.29 -20.16 -27.30
C TYR A 7 21.50 -21.48 -26.54
N SER A 8 21.16 -21.46 -25.25
CA SER A 8 21.10 -22.68 -24.44
C SER A 8 19.74 -23.35 -24.63
N LEU A 9 19.75 -24.52 -25.25
CA LEU A 9 18.59 -25.37 -25.50
C LEU A 9 18.26 -26.18 -24.21
N LEU A 10 17.19 -25.82 -23.51
CA LEU A 10 16.68 -26.59 -22.38
C LEU A 10 15.82 -27.74 -22.90
N ILE A 11 16.31 -28.97 -22.74
CA ILE A 11 15.61 -30.21 -23.06
C ILE A 11 14.62 -30.51 -21.93
N PHE A 12 13.32 -30.45 -22.24
CA PHE A 12 12.26 -30.95 -21.36
C PHE A 12 12.19 -32.48 -21.46
N THR A 13 12.62 -33.17 -20.40
CA THR A 13 12.34 -34.61 -20.25
C THR A 13 10.99 -34.80 -19.57
N THR A 14 10.00 -35.29 -20.34
CA THR A 14 8.72 -35.71 -19.84
C THR A 14 8.89 -37.08 -19.14
N ALA A 15 8.76 -37.10 -17.81
CA ALA A 15 8.67 -38.30 -17.04
C ALA A 15 7.23 -38.85 -17.12
N PHE A 16 7.03 -39.93 -17.90
CA PHE A 16 5.80 -40.70 -17.95
C PHE A 16 5.76 -41.62 -16.71
N ALA A 17 4.93 -41.26 -15.72
CA ALA A 17 4.67 -42.10 -14.56
C ALA A 17 3.62 -43.13 -14.91
N LEU A 18 4.02 -44.41 -15.02
CA LEU A 18 3.14 -45.57 -15.14
C LEU A 18 2.31 -45.75 -13.86
N PHE A 19 1.01 -45.55 -13.94
CA PHE A 19 0.06 -45.82 -12.87
C PHE A 19 -0.28 -47.34 -12.93
N SER A 20 0.30 -48.11 -12.00
CA SER A 20 -0.11 -49.47 -11.74
C SER A 20 -1.42 -49.44 -10.92
N PHE A 21 -2.48 -49.93 -11.51
CA PHE A 21 -3.74 -50.24 -10.80
C PHE A 21 -3.54 -51.39 -9.84
N VAL A 22 -3.52 -51.15 -8.55
CA VAL A 22 -3.72 -52.15 -7.51
C VAL A 22 -5.18 -52.07 -7.07
N ASN A 23 -5.98 -53.09 -7.48
CA ASN A 23 -7.30 -53.35 -6.92
C ASN A 23 -7.12 -53.93 -5.51
N GLY A 24 -7.57 -53.23 -4.48
CA GLY A 24 -7.56 -53.72 -3.12
C GLY A 24 -8.55 -52.97 -2.22
N ALA A 25 -9.61 -53.68 -1.83
CA ALA A 25 -10.46 -53.54 -0.66
C ALA A 25 -11.08 -52.16 -0.37
N GLY A 26 -12.42 -52.08 -0.49
CA GLY A 26 -13.26 -50.97 -0.11
C GLY A 26 -13.20 -50.60 1.37
N GLY A 27 -12.40 -49.61 1.69
CA GLY A 27 -12.49 -48.90 2.95
C GLY A 27 -13.23 -47.57 2.70
N LYS A 28 -14.33 -47.35 3.40
CA LYS A 28 -15.03 -46.07 3.45
C LYS A 28 -14.04 -44.97 3.98
N ARG A 29 -13.33 -44.31 3.09
CA ARG A 29 -12.57 -43.12 3.47
C ARG A 29 -13.54 -42.00 3.78
N ASN A 30 -13.49 -41.52 5.02
CA ASN A 30 -14.32 -40.48 5.60
C ASN A 30 -14.31 -39.24 4.73
N LYS A 31 -15.51 -38.71 4.42
CA LYS A 31 -15.74 -37.50 3.64
C LYS A 31 -15.03 -36.27 4.28
N GLU A 32 -14.86 -36.31 5.62
CA GLU A 32 -14.15 -35.32 6.40
C GLU A 32 -12.64 -35.23 6.10
N GLN A 33 -11.96 -36.37 5.87
CA GLN A 33 -10.53 -36.35 5.51
C GLN A 33 -10.26 -35.77 4.12
N ARG A 34 -11.19 -35.97 3.17
CA ARG A 34 -11.07 -35.33 1.84
C ARG A 34 -11.25 -33.82 1.90
N THR A 35 -12.20 -33.34 2.71
CA THR A 35 -12.45 -31.90 2.88
C THR A 35 -11.28 -31.20 3.59
N ALA A 36 -10.71 -31.83 4.64
CA ALA A 36 -9.55 -31.29 5.35
C ALA A 36 -8.29 -31.22 4.46
N TYR A 37 -8.07 -32.23 3.61
CA TYR A 37 -6.93 -32.25 2.68
C TYR A 37 -7.06 -31.21 1.56
N THR A 38 -8.28 -30.93 1.11
CA THR A 38 -8.57 -29.91 0.10
C THR A 38 -8.41 -28.51 0.68
N ILE A 39 -8.85 -28.27 1.91
CA ILE A 39 -8.70 -26.98 2.61
C ILE A 39 -7.23 -26.70 2.94
N ALA A 40 -6.47 -27.68 3.41
CA ALA A 40 -5.05 -27.53 3.71
C ALA A 40 -4.21 -27.23 2.45
N ASN A 41 -4.52 -27.86 1.32
CA ASN A 41 -3.84 -27.60 0.05
C ASN A 41 -4.24 -26.24 -0.56
N VAL A 42 -5.49 -25.79 -0.40
CA VAL A 42 -5.91 -24.46 -0.85
C VAL A 42 -5.25 -23.36 0.00
N SER A 43 -5.07 -23.59 1.30
CA SER A 43 -4.40 -22.61 2.17
C SER A 43 -2.91 -22.43 1.85
N SER A 44 -2.24 -23.45 1.31
CA SER A 44 -0.83 -23.34 0.87
C SER A 44 -0.64 -22.60 -0.47
N PHE A 45 -1.73 -22.40 -1.22
CA PHE A 45 -1.75 -21.60 -2.46
C PHE A 45 -2.28 -20.17 -2.25
N ILE A 46 -2.72 -19.82 -1.04
CA ILE A 46 -2.99 -18.42 -0.70
C ILE A 46 -1.61 -17.76 -0.54
N LYS A 47 -1.06 -17.31 -1.67
CA LYS A 47 0.04 -16.33 -1.71
C LYS A 47 -0.37 -15.23 -0.75
N LYS A 48 0.51 -14.86 0.17
CA LYS A 48 0.32 -13.71 1.07
C LYS A 48 -0.25 -12.56 0.24
N ASP A 49 -1.52 -12.20 0.47
CA ASP A 49 -2.35 -11.45 -0.50
C ASP A 49 -1.84 -10.03 -0.78
N ASN A 50 -0.80 -9.58 -0.07
CA ASN A 50 -0.21 -8.26 -0.29
C ASN A 50 1.29 -8.27 0.09
N PRO A 51 2.22 -8.33 -0.88
CA PRO A 51 3.64 -8.25 -0.62
C PRO A 51 4.12 -6.82 -0.34
N TYR A 52 3.30 -5.79 -0.66
CA TYR A 52 3.71 -4.40 -0.65
C TYR A 52 3.56 -3.73 0.70
N TYR A 53 4.48 -2.80 1.00
CA TYR A 53 4.32 -1.77 2.00
C TYR A 53 4.91 -0.44 1.49
N ILE A 54 4.42 0.65 2.04
CA ILE A 54 4.77 2.01 1.60
C ILE A 54 5.44 2.75 2.76
N ILE A 55 6.54 3.45 2.47
CA ILE A 55 7.14 4.44 3.36
C ILE A 55 7.04 5.81 2.67
N ILE A 56 6.44 6.76 3.35
CA ILE A 56 6.37 8.16 2.94
C ILE A 56 7.33 8.94 3.84
N ASP A 57 8.40 9.47 3.24
CA ASP A 57 9.36 10.34 3.89
C ASP A 57 9.06 11.79 3.49
N LYS A 58 8.63 12.58 4.49
CA LYS A 58 8.26 13.97 4.25
C LYS A 58 9.49 14.87 4.05
N SER A 59 10.62 14.54 4.67
CA SER A 59 11.86 15.32 4.54
C SER A 59 12.48 15.16 3.16
N ASP A 60 12.39 13.96 2.59
CA ASP A 60 12.92 13.67 1.26
C ASP A 60 11.91 13.98 0.13
N TYR A 61 10.64 14.24 0.46
CA TYR A 61 9.55 14.39 -0.51
C TYR A 61 9.36 13.14 -1.38
N GLU A 62 9.47 11.96 -0.76
CA GLU A 62 9.41 10.68 -1.45
C GLU A 62 8.37 9.72 -0.84
N LEU A 63 7.72 8.98 -1.72
CA LEU A 63 6.94 7.79 -1.42
C LEU A 63 7.70 6.60 -1.99
N LYS A 64 8.18 5.72 -1.11
CA LYS A 64 8.90 4.49 -1.47
C LYS A 64 7.99 3.29 -1.29
N VAL A 65 7.93 2.45 -2.31
CA VAL A 65 7.24 1.15 -2.27
C VAL A 65 8.28 0.05 -2.12
N TYR A 66 7.98 -0.89 -1.27
CA TYR A 66 8.77 -2.11 -1.04
C TYR A 66 7.88 -3.32 -1.20
N ASP A 67 8.48 -4.43 -1.57
CA ASP A 67 7.87 -5.76 -1.58
C ASP A 67 8.71 -6.76 -0.78
N ASP A 68 8.41 -8.07 -0.92
CA ASP A 68 9.13 -9.12 -0.20
C ASP A 68 10.60 -9.27 -0.67
N GLU A 69 10.97 -8.70 -1.83
CA GLU A 69 12.34 -8.70 -2.38
C GLU A 69 13.12 -7.42 -2.01
N GLY A 70 12.44 -6.40 -1.49
CA GLY A 70 13.04 -5.14 -1.05
C GLY A 70 12.43 -3.90 -1.70
N TRP A 71 13.26 -2.90 -2.04
CA TRP A 71 12.80 -1.70 -2.70
C TRP A 71 12.28 -2.00 -4.11
N TYR A 72 11.06 -1.49 -4.40
CA TYR A 72 10.38 -1.71 -5.67
C TYR A 72 10.31 -0.43 -6.52
N ALA A 73 9.82 0.68 -5.95
CA ALA A 73 9.66 1.94 -6.67
C ALA A 73 9.74 3.16 -5.74
N THR A 74 10.07 4.32 -6.30
CA THR A 74 10.03 5.63 -5.61
C THR A 74 9.24 6.62 -6.46
N TYR A 75 8.36 7.38 -5.81
CA TYR A 75 7.55 8.44 -6.42
C TYR A 75 7.78 9.74 -5.68
N PRO A 76 8.06 10.85 -6.38
CA PRO A 76 8.12 12.17 -5.76
C PRO A 76 6.72 12.59 -5.31
N ILE A 77 6.66 13.28 -4.18
CA ILE A 77 5.40 13.70 -3.57
C ILE A 77 5.43 15.17 -3.17
N VAL A 78 4.23 15.71 -2.95
CA VAL A 78 3.99 16.89 -2.14
C VAL A 78 2.85 16.60 -1.15
N PHE A 79 2.70 17.47 -0.15
CA PHE A 79 1.73 17.25 0.92
C PHE A 79 1.11 18.57 1.39
N GLY A 80 0.61 18.64 2.63
CA GLY A 80 -0.16 19.79 3.07
C GLY A 80 0.67 21.02 3.39
N SER A 81 1.66 20.91 4.24
CA SER A 81 2.50 22.04 4.72
C SER A 81 3.98 21.67 4.66
N LYS A 82 4.86 22.67 4.50
CA LYS A 82 6.31 22.49 4.66
C LYS A 82 6.72 22.21 6.12
N ASP A 83 5.82 22.40 7.06
CA ASP A 83 6.02 21.99 8.45
C ASP A 83 5.89 20.48 8.55
N LEU A 84 6.98 19.80 8.88
CA LEU A 84 7.06 18.33 8.92
C LEU A 84 6.48 17.74 10.20
N ARG A 85 6.06 18.56 11.19
CA ARG A 85 5.47 18.05 12.44
C ARG A 85 4.21 17.20 12.16
N ASP A 86 3.94 16.30 13.10
CA ASP A 86 2.73 15.46 13.07
C ASP A 86 1.45 16.32 13.10
N LYS A 87 0.43 15.85 12.38
CA LYS A 87 -0.91 16.46 12.36
C LYS A 87 -1.49 16.58 13.77
N MET A 88 -1.94 17.79 14.10
CA MET A 88 -2.44 18.12 15.43
C MET A 88 -3.97 18.16 15.48
N LYS A 89 -4.61 18.72 14.45
CA LYS A 89 -6.06 18.96 14.39
C LYS A 89 -6.54 19.18 12.97
N GLU A 90 -7.85 19.19 12.78
CA GLU A 90 -8.48 19.60 11.53
C GLU A 90 -8.10 21.04 11.14
N GLY A 91 -7.81 21.26 9.86
CA GLY A 91 -7.50 22.56 9.29
C GLY A 91 -6.05 23.04 9.53
N ASP A 92 -5.17 22.28 10.18
CA ASP A 92 -3.76 22.66 10.38
C ASP A 92 -2.89 22.42 9.14
N ARG A 93 -3.42 21.75 8.14
CA ARG A 93 -2.73 21.38 6.90
C ARG A 93 -1.50 20.48 7.09
N LEU A 94 -1.28 19.96 8.29
CA LEU A 94 -0.19 19.02 8.53
C LEU A 94 -0.56 17.61 8.04
N THR A 95 0.45 16.90 7.54
CA THR A 95 0.32 15.48 7.19
C THR A 95 0.68 14.64 8.41
N PRO A 96 -0.16 13.65 8.80
CA PRO A 96 0.07 12.90 10.03
C PRO A 96 1.31 12.00 9.93
N ASP A 97 2.02 11.85 11.04
CA ASP A 97 3.05 10.83 11.23
C ASP A 97 2.47 9.59 11.87
N GLY A 98 2.90 8.42 11.41
CA GLY A 98 2.49 7.16 12.00
C GLY A 98 2.41 6.00 11.04
N LYS A 99 1.79 4.92 11.52
CA LYS A 99 1.51 3.71 10.74
C LYS A 99 0.03 3.66 10.43
N PHE A 100 -0.27 3.52 9.16
CA PHE A 100 -1.60 3.48 8.58
C PHE A 100 -1.74 2.28 7.65
N LYS A 101 -2.92 2.11 7.08
CA LYS A 101 -3.19 1.19 5.97
C LYS A 101 -4.15 1.82 4.99
N ILE A 102 -4.08 1.41 3.75
CA ILE A 102 -5.05 1.78 2.72
C ILE A 102 -6.36 1.03 3.00
N ILE A 103 -7.46 1.77 3.17
CA ILE A 103 -8.79 1.19 3.46
C ILE A 103 -9.75 1.27 2.28
N LEU A 104 -9.48 2.13 1.31
CA LEU A 104 -10.33 2.31 0.14
C LEU A 104 -9.52 2.84 -1.04
N LYS A 105 -9.85 2.35 -2.22
CA LYS A 105 -9.37 2.88 -3.51
C LYS A 105 -10.59 3.39 -4.29
N LYS A 106 -10.50 4.59 -4.83
CA LYS A 106 -11.57 5.18 -5.65
C LYS A 106 -11.00 6.13 -6.70
N ILE A 107 -11.83 6.51 -7.65
CA ILE A 107 -11.54 7.57 -8.62
C ILE A 107 -12.27 8.83 -8.18
N HIS A 108 -11.51 9.85 -7.83
CA HIS A 108 -12.06 11.15 -7.45
C HIS A 108 -12.39 11.98 -8.71
N PRO A 109 -13.53 12.70 -8.76
CA PRO A 109 -13.93 13.44 -9.95
C PRO A 109 -12.95 14.52 -10.41
N GLN A 110 -12.22 15.14 -9.50
CA GLN A 110 -11.31 16.28 -9.79
C GLN A 110 -9.86 15.86 -10.06
N TRP A 111 -9.31 14.90 -9.28
CA TRP A 111 -7.89 14.49 -9.38
C TRP A 111 -7.66 13.01 -9.70
N GLY A 112 -8.72 12.24 -9.96
CA GLY A 112 -8.59 10.86 -10.42
C GLY A 112 -8.24 9.86 -9.32
N PRO A 113 -7.22 9.00 -9.49
CA PRO A 113 -6.94 7.93 -8.54
C PRO A 113 -6.63 8.44 -7.12
N GLU A 114 -7.26 7.78 -6.13
CA GLU A 114 -7.14 8.12 -4.71
C GLU A 114 -7.15 6.84 -3.87
N MET A 115 -6.25 6.74 -2.89
CA MET A 115 -6.14 5.68 -1.90
C MET A 115 -6.29 6.28 -0.50
N LEU A 116 -7.44 6.03 0.13
CA LEU A 116 -7.76 6.55 1.47
C LEU A 116 -7.04 5.75 2.54
N LEU A 117 -6.44 6.45 3.51
CA LEU A 117 -5.81 5.86 4.69
C LEU A 117 -6.80 5.77 5.85
N ASP A 118 -6.55 4.87 6.80
CA ASP A 118 -7.32 4.70 8.05
C ASP A 118 -7.03 5.80 9.10
N TYR A 119 -6.70 7.02 8.64
CA TYR A 119 -6.58 8.16 9.55
C TYR A 119 -7.96 8.83 9.78
N PRO A 120 -8.34 9.14 11.05
CA PRO A 120 -7.61 8.82 12.28
C PRO A 120 -7.83 7.37 12.72
N ASN A 121 -6.75 6.66 13.02
CA ASN A 121 -6.79 5.37 13.69
C ASN A 121 -6.70 5.53 15.23
N ASP A 122 -6.74 4.43 15.98
CA ASP A 122 -6.75 4.45 17.45
C ASP A 122 -5.54 5.21 18.03
N VAL A 123 -4.35 5.05 17.45
CA VAL A 123 -3.13 5.76 17.87
C VAL A 123 -3.27 7.26 17.64
N SER A 124 -3.83 7.66 16.51
CA SER A 124 -4.08 9.07 16.18
C SER A 124 -5.07 9.69 17.17
N VAL A 125 -6.16 8.97 17.47
CA VAL A 125 -7.18 9.39 18.45
C VAL A 125 -6.57 9.51 19.85
N GLN A 126 -5.77 8.53 20.27
CA GLN A 126 -5.09 8.58 21.57
C GLN A 126 -4.19 9.83 21.68
N ARG A 127 -3.29 10.05 20.70
CA ARG A 127 -2.40 11.24 20.68
C ARG A 127 -3.19 12.55 20.70
N PHE A 128 -4.27 12.63 19.96
CA PHE A 128 -5.14 13.81 19.94
C PHE A 128 -5.76 14.08 21.31
N ASN A 129 -6.29 13.06 21.98
CA ASN A 129 -6.88 13.18 23.31
C ASN A 129 -5.85 13.56 24.37
N GLU A 130 -4.65 12.99 24.33
CA GLU A 130 -3.54 13.38 25.20
C GLU A 130 -3.16 14.87 25.04
N ARG A 131 -3.10 15.37 23.79
CA ARG A 131 -2.83 16.77 23.50
C ARG A 131 -3.91 17.69 24.06
N LYS A 132 -5.18 17.28 23.97
CA LYS A 132 -6.30 18.01 24.61
C LYS A 132 -6.21 18.00 26.14
N ALA A 133 -5.93 16.87 26.74
CA ALA A 133 -5.79 16.74 28.17
C ALA A 133 -4.65 17.59 28.74
N LYS A 134 -3.54 17.72 27.99
CA LYS A 134 -2.39 18.57 28.35
C LYS A 134 -2.62 20.07 28.02
N GLY A 135 -3.77 20.46 27.51
CA GLY A 135 -4.07 21.84 27.13
C GLY A 135 -3.30 22.35 25.89
N ILE A 136 -2.62 21.46 25.14
CA ILE A 136 -1.92 21.81 23.90
C ILE A 136 -2.93 22.17 22.80
N LEU A 137 -4.09 21.51 22.79
CA LEU A 137 -5.18 21.79 21.88
C LEU A 137 -6.39 22.37 22.61
N PRO A 138 -7.12 23.30 22.00
CA PRO A 138 -8.35 23.80 22.58
C PRO A 138 -9.39 22.65 22.71
N LYS A 139 -10.26 22.74 23.71
CA LYS A 139 -11.32 21.72 23.95
C LYS A 139 -12.25 21.54 22.74
N THR A 140 -12.44 22.59 21.95
CA THR A 140 -13.26 22.60 20.73
C THR A 140 -12.58 22.00 19.51
N ALA A 141 -11.26 21.71 19.57
CA ALA A 141 -10.53 21.13 18.44
C ALA A 141 -11.15 19.78 18.00
N LYS A 142 -11.19 19.57 16.68
CA LYS A 142 -11.54 18.32 16.03
C LYS A 142 -10.28 17.65 15.48
N ILE A 143 -10.24 16.32 15.45
CA ILE A 143 -9.08 15.58 14.93
C ILE A 143 -8.98 15.68 13.40
N GLY A 144 -10.11 15.78 12.70
CA GLY A 144 -10.20 15.70 11.24
C GLY A 144 -10.09 14.26 10.72
N GLY A 145 -10.02 14.12 9.39
CA GLY A 145 -9.97 12.82 8.72
C GLY A 145 -9.78 12.97 7.22
N GLY A 146 -9.99 11.87 6.47
CA GLY A 146 -9.92 11.91 5.01
C GLY A 146 -8.52 12.05 4.45
N ILE A 147 -7.49 11.61 5.17
CA ILE A 147 -6.11 11.59 4.67
C ILE A 147 -5.97 10.49 3.62
N ALA A 148 -5.44 10.85 2.46
CA ALA A 148 -5.28 9.98 1.33
C ALA A 148 -3.93 10.17 0.63
N ILE A 149 -3.53 9.17 -0.15
CA ILE A 149 -2.56 9.30 -1.24
C ILE A 149 -3.38 9.49 -2.51
N HIS A 150 -3.18 10.59 -3.23
CA HIS A 150 -3.99 10.91 -4.41
C HIS A 150 -3.18 11.60 -5.52
N ALA A 151 -3.72 11.58 -6.73
CA ALA A 151 -3.13 12.27 -7.87
C ALA A 151 -3.21 13.79 -7.75
N THR A 152 -2.29 14.50 -8.42
CA THR A 152 -2.55 15.89 -8.84
C THR A 152 -3.66 15.91 -9.89
N ARG A 153 -4.17 17.09 -10.25
CA ARG A 153 -4.87 17.21 -11.55
C ARG A 153 -3.87 16.98 -12.69
N PRO A 154 -4.30 16.47 -13.85
CA PRO A 154 -3.38 16.22 -14.98
C PRO A 154 -2.55 17.42 -15.41
N SER A 155 -3.13 18.64 -15.30
CA SER A 155 -2.45 19.91 -15.64
C SER A 155 -1.57 20.49 -14.52
N GLU A 156 -1.56 19.86 -13.35
CA GLU A 156 -0.92 20.39 -12.13
C GLU A 156 0.23 19.52 -11.62
N GLU A 157 0.77 18.61 -12.45
CA GLU A 157 1.93 17.77 -12.08
C GLU A 157 3.17 18.60 -11.73
N TRP A 158 3.28 19.81 -12.27
CA TRP A 158 4.31 20.79 -11.94
C TRP A 158 4.39 21.09 -10.45
N THR A 159 3.32 20.91 -9.68
CA THR A 159 3.32 21.12 -8.22
C THR A 159 4.26 20.16 -7.52
N VAL A 160 4.36 18.93 -8.00
CA VAL A 160 5.28 17.92 -7.48
C VAL A 160 6.71 18.25 -7.91
N ASP A 161 6.95 18.62 -9.18
CA ASP A 161 8.27 18.98 -9.70
C ASP A 161 8.88 20.19 -8.98
N ASN A 162 8.05 21.09 -8.45
CA ASN A 162 8.48 22.30 -7.77
C ASN A 162 8.31 22.25 -6.25
N PHE A 163 8.06 21.09 -5.64
CA PHE A 163 7.85 20.93 -4.20
C PHE A 163 6.79 21.87 -3.63
N TYR A 164 5.74 22.14 -4.41
CA TYR A 164 4.64 23.02 -4.02
C TYR A 164 3.59 22.26 -3.20
N ASN A 165 3.67 22.39 -1.88
CA ASN A 165 2.73 21.79 -0.94
C ASN A 165 1.37 22.51 -0.99
N TRP A 166 0.31 21.81 -1.41
CA TRP A 166 -0.97 22.43 -1.70
C TRP A 166 -2.18 21.76 -1.02
N THR A 167 -2.00 20.55 -0.45
CA THR A 167 -3.11 19.78 0.12
C THR A 167 -3.50 20.25 1.54
N ASP A 168 -4.58 19.71 2.07
CA ASP A 168 -4.98 19.96 3.48
C ASP A 168 -4.46 18.88 4.44
N GLY A 169 -3.41 18.15 4.04
CA GLY A 169 -2.74 17.11 4.81
C GLY A 169 -2.63 15.76 4.09
N CYS A 170 -3.25 15.61 2.92
CA CYS A 170 -3.05 14.46 2.05
C CYS A 170 -1.66 14.44 1.42
N VAL A 171 -1.24 13.29 0.92
CA VAL A 171 -0.04 13.10 0.12
C VAL A 171 -0.43 13.08 -1.35
N SER A 172 0.17 13.96 -2.16
CA SER A 172 -0.13 14.08 -3.58
C SER A 172 1.04 13.60 -4.43
N VAL A 173 0.76 12.75 -5.40
CA VAL A 173 1.67 12.18 -6.40
C VAL A 173 1.30 12.74 -7.77
N LYS A 174 2.21 12.81 -8.73
CA LYS A 174 1.87 13.18 -10.11
C LYS A 174 0.74 12.29 -10.64
N TYR A 175 -0.13 12.84 -11.47
CA TYR A 175 -1.28 12.11 -12.03
C TYR A 175 -0.85 10.85 -12.78
N THR A 176 0.19 10.97 -13.61
CA THR A 176 0.74 9.84 -14.37
C THR A 176 1.31 8.75 -13.47
N GLU A 177 2.09 9.14 -12.46
CA GLU A 177 2.71 8.21 -11.51
C GLU A 177 1.68 7.59 -10.55
N MET A 178 0.66 8.37 -10.14
CA MET A 178 -0.42 7.84 -9.29
C MET A 178 -1.24 6.77 -10.00
N LYS A 179 -1.41 6.84 -11.32
CA LYS A 179 -2.07 5.78 -12.09
C LYS A 179 -1.29 4.48 -12.05
N ASP A 180 0.05 4.56 -12.13
CA ASP A 180 0.93 3.42 -11.98
C ASP A 180 0.82 2.83 -10.57
N LEU A 181 1.08 3.61 -9.54
CA LEU A 181 0.97 3.21 -8.13
C LEU A 181 -0.41 2.59 -7.81
N TYR A 182 -1.49 3.21 -8.28
CA TYR A 182 -2.86 2.73 -8.09
C TYR A 182 -3.11 1.38 -8.76
N SER A 183 -2.41 1.06 -9.85
CA SER A 183 -2.65 -0.18 -10.61
C SER A 183 -2.27 -1.45 -9.84
N TYR A 184 -1.22 -1.42 -9.03
CA TYR A 184 -0.68 -2.60 -8.37
C TYR A 184 -0.80 -2.62 -6.83
N ILE A 185 -0.95 -1.45 -6.18
CA ILE A 185 -1.10 -1.41 -4.71
C ILE A 185 -2.53 -1.83 -4.31
N PRO A 186 -2.72 -2.90 -3.50
CA PRO A 186 -4.04 -3.33 -3.06
C PRO A 186 -4.52 -2.56 -1.81
N VAL A 187 -5.84 -2.66 -1.54
CA VAL A 187 -6.40 -2.30 -0.23
C VAL A 187 -5.78 -3.19 0.85
N GLY A 188 -5.54 -2.64 2.04
CA GLY A 188 -4.86 -3.32 3.14
C GLY A 188 -3.35 -3.07 3.17
N THR A 189 -2.75 -2.45 2.14
CA THR A 189 -1.31 -2.14 2.13
C THR A 189 -0.93 -1.26 3.32
N PRO A 190 0.06 -1.67 4.13
CA PRO A 190 0.62 -0.85 5.21
C PRO A 190 1.30 0.39 4.65
N VAL A 191 1.11 1.52 5.34
CA VAL A 191 1.71 2.82 4.99
C VAL A 191 2.34 3.42 6.26
N THR A 192 3.63 3.71 6.22
CA THR A 192 4.30 4.48 7.26
C THR A 192 4.56 5.89 6.74
N ILE A 193 4.15 6.91 7.49
CA ILE A 193 4.47 8.33 7.20
C ILE A 193 5.41 8.82 8.28
N GLN A 194 6.53 9.38 7.87
CA GLN A 194 7.62 9.85 8.75
C GLN A 194 8.26 11.13 8.23
N GLN A 195 9.12 11.71 9.09
CA GLN A 195 10.01 12.82 8.74
C GLN A 195 11.32 12.32 8.18
#